data_bfc7849a4e36063f9a1c47b01e115c94
#
_entry.id   bfc7849a4e36063f9a1c47b01e115c94
#
_cell.length_a   1.000
_cell.length_b   1.000
_cell.length_c   1.000
_cell.angle_alpha   90.00
_cell.angle_beta   90.00
_cell.angle_gamma   90.00
#
_symmetry.space_group_name_H-M   'P 1'
#
loop_
_entity.id
_entity.type
_entity.pdbx_description
1 polymer ?
#
loop_
_entity_poly.entity_id
_entity_poly.type
_entity_poly.pdbx_seq_one_letter_code
_entity_poly.pdbx_strand_id
1 'polypeptide(L)'
;MPSPAALRHLYNLIFTLGPRGGGWQLIPRSMLTRRSLIFGASGAALAAPAGAGDASATAFITEIYNSYKGNDAKGMPLDTERAIRRYFEPRLATLMANDRKQAARRNEVGSLDFDPFLDVQDWDVTTFDIVVSDEAAGKAQATVKFTNQGQAMTVVLDLVQVKNAWRIYDITWSRGGQTETLRKIFVH
;
A
#
# COMPACT_ATOMS: atom_id res chain seq x y z
N MET A 1 -15.34 20.79 40.26
CA MET A 1 -14.84 20.32 38.93
C MET A 1 -15.17 18.84 38.79
N PRO A 2 -16.15 18.43 38.04
CA PRO A 2 -16.47 17.00 37.83
C PRO A 2 -15.68 16.40 36.69
N SER A 3 -15.27 15.15 36.91
CA SER A 3 -14.48 14.26 36.05
C SER A 3 -15.21 13.84 34.77
N PRO A 4 -14.50 13.63 33.63
CA PRO A 4 -15.10 13.27 32.34
C PRO A 4 -15.19 11.75 32.14
N ALA A 5 -16.07 11.08 32.87
CA ALA A 5 -16.32 9.66 32.77
C ALA A 5 -17.82 9.29 32.57
N ALA A 6 -18.62 10.14 31.92
CA ALA A 6 -20.05 9.91 31.77
C ALA A 6 -20.59 10.35 30.40
N LEU A 7 -20.02 9.79 29.28
CA LEU A 7 -20.59 9.99 27.95
C LEU A 7 -20.26 8.83 27.00
N ARG A 8 -20.61 7.61 27.48
CA ARG A 8 -20.56 6.40 26.59
C ARG A 8 -21.75 5.49 26.92
N HIS A 9 -22.95 5.94 26.64
CA HIS A 9 -24.14 5.05 26.59
C HIS A 9 -25.29 5.84 26.01
N LEU A 10 -25.43 5.84 24.71
CA LEU A 10 -26.66 6.18 23.98
C LEU A 10 -26.39 6.16 22.46
N TYR A 11 -26.30 4.98 21.89
CA TYR A 11 -26.58 4.75 20.46
C TYR A 11 -26.68 3.23 20.23
N ASN A 12 -27.79 2.63 20.61
CA ASN A 12 -28.24 1.36 20.08
C ASN A 12 -29.74 1.20 20.39
N LEU A 13 -30.55 1.76 19.56
CA LEU A 13 -31.96 1.41 19.48
C LEU A 13 -32.45 1.70 18.04
N ILE A 14 -32.25 0.74 17.16
CA ILE A 14 -32.96 0.72 15.89
C ILE A 14 -34.16 -0.23 16.05
N PHE A 15 -35.32 0.35 16.11
CA PHE A 15 -36.63 -0.29 16.07
C PHE A 15 -36.88 -0.88 14.68
N THR A 16 -37.10 -2.19 14.58
CA THR A 16 -37.75 -2.83 13.44
C THR A 16 -39.24 -2.91 13.68
N LEU A 17 -39.99 -2.11 12.97
CA LEU A 17 -41.45 -2.23 12.85
C LEU A 17 -41.76 -3.00 11.56
N GLY A 18 -42.31 -4.21 11.70
CA GLY A 18 -42.92 -4.97 10.62
C GLY A 18 -44.38 -4.58 10.44
N PRO A 19 -44.92 -4.60 9.19
CA PRO A 19 -46.34 -4.37 8.96
C PRO A 19 -47.17 -5.68 9.10
N ARG A 20 -48.25 -5.57 9.88
CA ARG A 20 -49.37 -6.51 9.98
C ARG A 20 -50.41 -6.23 8.87
N GLY A 21 -51.06 -7.32 8.44
CA GLY A 21 -52.34 -7.31 7.73
C GLY A 21 -52.28 -8.18 6.46
N GLY A 22 -52.75 -9.35 6.41
CA GLY A 22 -54.15 -9.77 6.51
C GLY A 22 -54.67 -10.09 5.10
N GLY A 23 -54.94 -11.37 4.79
CA GLY A 23 -55.67 -11.68 3.57
C GLY A 23 -55.43 -13.11 3.05
N TRP A 24 -56.26 -14.07 3.56
CA TRP A 24 -56.37 -15.39 2.99
C TRP A 24 -57.17 -15.35 1.71
N GLN A 25 -56.64 -15.79 0.59
CA GLN A 25 -57.45 -16.18 -0.57
C GLN A 25 -57.00 -17.52 -1.14
N LEU A 26 -57.92 -18.43 -1.13
CA LEU A 26 -57.91 -19.74 -1.77
C LEU A 26 -57.95 -19.56 -3.29
N ILE A 27 -57.08 -20.22 -4.02
CA ILE A 27 -57.18 -20.37 -5.47
C ILE A 27 -57.19 -21.85 -5.80
N PRO A 28 -58.15 -22.29 -6.68
CA PRO A 28 -58.40 -23.70 -6.94
C PRO A 28 -57.42 -24.32 -7.94
N ARG A 29 -57.23 -25.62 -7.75
CA ARG A 29 -56.56 -26.55 -8.67
C ARG A 29 -57.33 -26.63 -10.01
N SER A 30 -56.67 -26.49 -11.12
CA SER A 30 -56.99 -27.17 -12.38
C SER A 30 -55.75 -27.24 -13.27
N MET A 31 -55.22 -28.35 -13.42
CA MET A 31 -55.05 -29.22 -14.61
C MET A 31 -54.24 -28.69 -15.79
N LEU A 32 -53.32 -29.55 -16.16
CA LEU A 32 -52.89 -29.98 -17.49
C LEU A 32 -51.61 -29.39 -18.09
N THR A 33 -50.64 -30.27 -18.01
CA THR A 33 -49.76 -30.73 -19.12
C THR A 33 -49.29 -29.71 -20.13
N ARG A 34 -47.98 -29.47 -20.14
CA ARG A 34 -47.19 -29.58 -21.39
C ARG A 34 -45.69 -29.66 -21.04
N ARG A 35 -45.09 -30.73 -21.54
CA ARG A 35 -43.66 -30.95 -21.59
C ARG A 35 -42.99 -29.73 -22.23
N SER A 36 -42.14 -29.06 -21.48
CA SER A 36 -41.16 -28.14 -22.04
C SER A 36 -39.78 -28.59 -21.60
N LEU A 37 -39.03 -29.07 -22.55
CA LEU A 37 -37.61 -29.35 -22.45
C LEU A 37 -36.89 -28.06 -22.07
N ILE A 38 -36.46 -27.96 -20.82
CA ILE A 38 -35.55 -26.91 -20.38
C ILE A 38 -34.14 -27.38 -20.75
N PHE A 39 -33.62 -26.89 -21.86
CA PHE A 39 -32.20 -26.90 -22.12
C PHE A 39 -31.53 -26.14 -20.99
N GLY A 40 -30.91 -26.84 -20.08
CA GLY A 40 -30.01 -26.28 -19.08
C GLY A 40 -28.77 -25.78 -19.82
N ALA A 41 -28.73 -24.51 -20.13
CA ALA A 41 -27.49 -23.84 -20.44
C ALA A 41 -26.68 -23.74 -19.16
N SER A 42 -25.85 -24.74 -18.91
CA SER A 42 -24.78 -24.64 -17.92
C SER A 42 -23.83 -23.55 -18.40
N GLY A 43 -24.06 -22.33 -17.96
CA GLY A 43 -23.11 -21.25 -18.05
C GLY A 43 -21.88 -21.63 -17.23
N ALA A 44 -20.88 -22.23 -17.88
CA ALA A 44 -19.54 -22.28 -17.33
C ALA A 44 -19.10 -20.82 -17.17
N ALA A 45 -19.15 -20.30 -15.96
CA ALA A 45 -18.42 -19.10 -15.62
C ALA A 45 -16.96 -19.42 -15.88
N LEU A 46 -16.45 -18.96 -17.01
CA LEU A 46 -15.03 -18.88 -17.26
C LEU A 46 -14.49 -17.93 -16.18
N ALA A 47 -13.97 -18.52 -15.10
CA ALA A 47 -13.08 -17.81 -14.20
C ALA A 47 -11.95 -17.31 -15.10
N ALA A 48 -11.93 -16.00 -15.36
CA ALA A 48 -10.79 -15.38 -16.00
C ALA A 48 -9.56 -15.79 -15.17
N PRO A 49 -8.48 -16.26 -15.81
CA PRO A 49 -7.26 -16.53 -15.10
C PRO A 49 -6.89 -15.21 -14.42
N ALA A 50 -6.74 -15.23 -13.08
CA ALA A 50 -6.12 -14.13 -12.35
C ALA A 50 -4.80 -13.85 -13.06
N GLY A 51 -4.72 -12.70 -13.70
CA GLY A 51 -3.58 -12.32 -14.52
C GLY A 51 -2.31 -12.51 -13.72
N ALA A 52 -1.37 -13.25 -14.27
CA ALA A 52 -0.04 -13.37 -13.72
C ALA A 52 0.52 -11.94 -13.55
N GLY A 53 0.73 -11.51 -12.31
CA GLY A 53 1.70 -10.49 -12.02
C GLY A 53 1.30 -9.13 -11.52
N ASP A 54 0.16 -8.92 -10.90
CA ASP A 54 0.08 -7.80 -9.96
C ASP A 54 0.62 -8.26 -8.60
N ALA A 55 1.95 -8.14 -8.46
CA ALA A 55 2.54 -8.22 -7.14
C ALA A 55 1.83 -7.19 -6.27
N SER A 56 1.25 -7.60 -5.14
CA SER A 56 0.57 -6.67 -4.25
C SER A 56 1.53 -5.59 -3.77
N ALA A 57 1.03 -4.42 -3.41
CA ALA A 57 1.85 -3.37 -2.80
C ALA A 57 2.62 -3.93 -1.59
N THR A 58 1.99 -4.81 -0.80
CA THR A 58 2.64 -5.50 0.32
C THR A 58 3.84 -6.35 -0.12
N ALA A 59 3.70 -7.14 -1.19
CA ALA A 59 4.81 -7.95 -1.69
C ALA A 59 5.97 -7.07 -2.18
N PHE A 60 5.67 -5.97 -2.88
CA PHE A 60 6.66 -5.01 -3.35
C PHE A 60 7.46 -4.38 -2.21
N ILE A 61 6.79 -3.92 -1.16
CA ILE A 61 7.46 -3.34 0.01
C ILE A 61 8.23 -4.40 0.80
N THR A 62 7.65 -5.59 0.96
CA THR A 62 8.34 -6.69 1.65
C THR A 62 9.63 -7.10 0.94
N GLU A 63 9.64 -7.14 -0.41
CA GLU A 63 10.86 -7.39 -1.20
C GLU A 63 11.95 -6.36 -0.87
N ILE A 64 11.60 -5.07 -0.83
CA ILE A 64 12.53 -3.99 -0.50
C ILE A 64 13.13 -4.20 0.89
N TYR A 65 12.31 -4.33 1.92
CA TYR A 65 12.79 -4.41 3.30
C TYR A 65 13.45 -5.75 3.66
N ASN A 66 13.23 -6.80 2.89
CA ASN A 66 13.99 -8.05 3.03
C ASN A 66 15.47 -7.89 2.68
N SER A 67 15.85 -6.90 1.85
CA SER A 67 17.24 -6.61 1.52
C SER A 67 18.05 -6.02 2.68
N TYR A 68 17.36 -5.60 3.74
CA TYR A 68 17.94 -5.01 4.96
C TYR A 68 18.01 -5.99 6.14
N LYS A 69 17.54 -7.23 5.97
CA LYS A 69 17.51 -8.23 7.04
C LYS A 69 18.76 -9.09 7.04
N GLY A 70 19.30 -9.33 8.22
CA GLY A 70 20.44 -10.25 8.43
C GLY A 70 21.79 -9.55 8.48
N ASN A 71 22.79 -10.27 8.99
CA ASN A 71 24.14 -9.74 9.23
C ASN A 71 24.90 -9.34 7.96
N ASP A 72 24.53 -9.92 6.81
CA ASP A 72 25.14 -9.64 5.50
C ASP A 72 24.23 -8.78 4.60
N ALA A 73 23.27 -8.11 5.19
CA ALA A 73 22.31 -7.27 4.46
C ALA A 73 23.04 -6.11 3.77
N LYS A 74 22.78 -5.93 2.46
CA LYS A 74 23.41 -4.88 1.64
C LYS A 74 22.49 -3.70 1.38
N GLY A 75 21.22 -3.77 1.84
CA GLY A 75 20.21 -2.79 1.52
C GLY A 75 19.81 -2.78 0.04
N MET A 76 19.06 -1.77 -0.36
CA MET A 76 18.63 -1.63 -1.74
C MET A 76 19.74 -1.06 -2.63
N PRO A 77 20.08 -1.72 -3.75
CA PRO A 77 21.11 -1.24 -4.66
C PRO A 77 20.55 -0.05 -5.48
N LEU A 78 20.71 1.16 -4.97
CA LEU A 78 20.32 2.39 -5.69
C LEU A 78 21.49 3.02 -6.46
N ASP A 79 22.55 2.28 -6.72
CA ASP A 79 23.79 2.73 -7.35
C ASP A 79 23.68 2.94 -8.87
N THR A 80 22.67 2.39 -9.52
CA THR A 80 22.46 2.51 -10.96
C THR A 80 21.15 3.21 -11.32
N GLU A 81 21.11 3.92 -12.45
CA GLU A 81 19.89 4.51 -12.99
C GLU A 81 18.81 3.45 -13.24
N ARG A 82 19.21 2.24 -13.65
CA ARG A 82 18.30 1.11 -13.86
C ARG A 82 17.61 0.70 -12.57
N ALA A 83 18.34 0.60 -11.46
CA ALA A 83 17.81 0.27 -10.16
C ALA A 83 16.85 1.36 -9.67
N ILE A 84 17.24 2.63 -9.74
CA ILE A 84 16.38 3.76 -9.40
C ILE A 84 15.05 3.69 -10.18
N ARG A 85 15.10 3.48 -11.50
CA ARG A 85 13.89 3.38 -12.34
C ARG A 85 13.04 2.14 -12.07
N ARG A 86 13.60 1.10 -11.48
CA ARG A 86 12.85 -0.10 -11.08
C ARG A 86 11.94 0.18 -9.88
N TYR A 87 12.39 0.95 -8.92
CA TYR A 87 11.69 1.14 -7.64
C TYR A 87 10.91 2.45 -7.56
N PHE A 88 11.35 3.51 -8.22
CA PHE A 88 10.75 4.83 -8.12
C PHE A 88 9.88 5.20 -9.33
N GLU A 89 8.88 6.04 -9.08
CA GLU A 89 8.03 6.62 -10.12
C GLU A 89 8.90 7.40 -11.13
N PRO A 90 8.55 7.41 -12.44
CA PRO A 90 9.44 7.93 -13.49
C PRO A 90 9.97 9.35 -13.29
N ARG A 91 9.14 10.26 -12.74
CA ARG A 91 9.59 11.64 -12.48
C ARG A 91 10.59 11.70 -11.33
N LEU A 92 10.29 11.02 -10.21
CA LEU A 92 11.22 10.95 -9.08
C LEU A 92 12.52 10.25 -9.49
N ALA A 93 12.43 9.14 -10.20
CA ALA A 93 13.61 8.44 -10.73
C ALA A 93 14.48 9.34 -11.61
N THR A 94 13.87 10.23 -12.40
CA THR A 94 14.61 11.19 -13.25
C THR A 94 15.30 12.24 -12.41
N LEU A 95 14.65 12.78 -11.38
CA LEU A 95 15.26 13.75 -10.46
C LEU A 95 16.48 13.13 -9.77
N MET A 96 16.35 11.95 -9.18
CA MET A 96 17.44 11.22 -8.54
C MET A 96 18.61 10.94 -9.49
N ALA A 97 18.32 10.47 -10.70
CA ALA A 97 19.36 10.17 -11.69
C ALA A 97 20.10 11.44 -12.17
N ASN A 98 19.39 12.55 -12.31
CA ASN A 98 19.99 13.84 -12.70
C ASN A 98 20.87 14.41 -11.59
N ASP A 99 20.42 14.36 -10.34
CA ASP A 99 21.21 14.78 -9.19
C ASP A 99 22.53 14.02 -9.12
N ARG A 100 22.51 12.71 -9.24
CA ARG A 100 23.72 11.87 -9.25
C ARG A 100 24.66 12.22 -10.42
N LYS A 101 24.11 12.43 -11.62
CA LYS A 101 24.91 12.83 -12.79
C LYS A 101 25.59 14.18 -12.58
N GLN A 102 24.88 15.13 -11.96
CA GLN A 102 25.45 16.46 -11.65
C GLN A 102 26.51 16.37 -10.56
N ALA A 103 26.27 15.63 -9.49
CA ALA A 103 27.23 15.41 -8.43
C ALA A 103 28.52 14.74 -8.95
N ALA A 104 28.38 13.68 -9.77
CA ALA A 104 29.52 13.01 -10.40
C ALA A 104 30.36 13.96 -11.30
N ARG A 105 29.72 14.88 -12.04
CA ARG A 105 30.45 15.87 -12.87
C ARG A 105 31.24 16.87 -12.04
N ARG A 106 30.78 17.16 -10.81
CA ARG A 106 31.43 18.08 -9.89
C ARG A 106 32.38 17.40 -8.91
N ASN A 107 32.44 16.06 -8.98
CA ASN A 107 33.15 15.23 -8.00
C ASN A 107 32.65 15.46 -6.57
N GLU A 108 31.34 15.59 -6.42
CA GLU A 108 30.63 15.82 -5.17
C GLU A 108 29.72 14.64 -4.83
N VAL A 109 29.26 14.57 -3.59
CA VAL A 109 28.18 13.67 -3.16
C VAL A 109 26.85 14.27 -3.64
N GLY A 110 25.91 13.39 -4.06
CA GLY A 110 24.58 13.85 -4.45
C GLY A 110 23.77 14.37 -3.25
N SER A 111 22.63 14.97 -3.52
CA SER A 111 21.75 15.52 -2.49
C SER A 111 21.21 14.47 -1.53
N LEU A 112 21.15 13.21 -1.95
CA LEU A 112 20.80 12.06 -1.11
C LEU A 112 22.09 11.33 -0.68
N ASP A 113 22.52 11.53 0.55
CA ASP A 113 23.73 10.97 1.15
C ASP A 113 23.44 9.89 2.21
N PHE A 114 22.20 9.44 2.31
CA PHE A 114 21.71 8.41 3.22
C PHE A 114 20.78 7.41 2.51
N ASP A 115 20.50 6.28 3.16
CA ASP A 115 19.55 5.29 2.65
C ASP A 115 18.10 5.79 2.85
N PRO A 116 17.33 6.04 1.79
CA PRO A 116 16.00 6.61 1.91
C PRO A 116 14.97 5.66 2.53
N PHE A 117 15.22 4.35 2.55
CA PHE A 117 14.31 3.36 3.12
C PHE A 117 14.45 3.26 4.63
N LEU A 118 15.60 3.66 5.18
CA LEU A 118 15.88 3.57 6.61
C LEU A 118 16.06 4.95 7.26
N ASP A 119 16.25 6.01 6.46
CA ASP A 119 16.55 7.35 6.95
C ASP A 119 17.88 7.44 7.75
N VAL A 120 18.84 6.61 7.40
CA VAL A 120 20.15 6.51 8.07
C VAL A 120 21.26 6.17 7.06
N GLN A 121 22.51 6.36 7.46
CA GLN A 121 23.69 5.91 6.70
C GLN A 121 24.12 4.49 7.09
N ASP A 122 24.08 4.20 8.40
CA ASP A 122 24.42 2.90 8.94
C ASP A 122 23.25 2.29 9.69
N TRP A 123 23.03 0.99 9.56
CA TRP A 123 21.89 0.32 10.20
C TRP A 123 22.30 -0.98 10.89
N ASP A 124 21.54 -1.28 11.95
CA ASP A 124 21.51 -2.55 12.67
C ASP A 124 20.05 -2.90 12.94
N VAL A 125 19.37 -3.39 11.90
CA VAL A 125 17.93 -3.67 11.95
C VAL A 125 17.66 -5.15 11.70
N THR A 126 16.92 -5.77 12.62
CA THR A 126 16.59 -7.20 12.54
C THR A 126 15.17 -7.46 12.08
N THR A 127 14.23 -6.56 12.39
CA THR A 127 12.80 -6.75 12.13
C THR A 127 12.17 -5.47 11.63
N PHE A 128 11.16 -5.63 10.76
CA PHE A 128 10.31 -4.55 10.26
C PHE A 128 8.84 -4.90 10.50
N ASP A 129 8.09 -3.95 11.04
CA ASP A 129 6.63 -3.98 11.09
C ASP A 129 6.11 -3.18 9.89
N ILE A 130 5.49 -3.87 8.93
CA ILE A 130 5.07 -3.31 7.65
C ILE A 130 3.56 -3.37 7.57
N VAL A 131 2.92 -2.21 7.49
CA VAL A 131 1.48 -2.07 7.27
C VAL A 131 1.27 -1.35 5.94
N VAL A 132 0.53 -1.99 5.04
CA VAL A 132 0.17 -1.41 3.74
C VAL A 132 -1.33 -1.23 3.68
N SER A 133 -1.76 -0.04 3.31
CA SER A 133 -3.17 0.30 3.08
C SER A 133 -3.37 0.68 1.61
N ASP A 134 -4.38 0.08 0.98
CA ASP A 134 -4.82 0.46 -0.36
C ASP A 134 -5.75 1.67 -0.23
N GLU A 135 -5.43 2.75 -0.92
CA GLU A 135 -6.23 3.98 -0.89
C GLU A 135 -7.24 4.00 -2.04
N ALA A 136 -6.82 4.30 -3.23
CA ALA A 136 -7.64 4.30 -4.43
C ALA A 136 -7.00 3.45 -5.52
N ALA A 137 -7.73 3.12 -6.56
CA ALA A 137 -7.22 2.29 -7.65
C ALA A 137 -5.82 2.74 -8.12
N GLY A 138 -4.85 1.85 -7.96
CA GLY A 138 -3.45 2.08 -8.34
C GLY A 138 -2.63 2.95 -7.38
N LYS A 139 -3.10 3.19 -6.16
CA LYS A 139 -2.35 3.87 -5.10
C LYS A 139 -2.41 3.09 -3.80
N ALA A 140 -1.31 3.09 -3.06
CA ALA A 140 -1.22 2.53 -1.72
C ALA A 140 -0.25 3.34 -0.88
N GLN A 141 -0.33 3.18 0.44
CA GLN A 141 0.64 3.74 1.36
C GLN A 141 1.17 2.64 2.26
N ALA A 142 2.48 2.58 2.42
CA ALA A 142 3.13 1.67 3.35
C ALA A 142 3.70 2.46 4.53
N THR A 143 3.39 2.02 5.73
CA THR A 143 4.05 2.48 6.96
C THR A 143 4.96 1.38 7.45
N VAL A 144 6.24 1.69 7.59
CA VAL A 144 7.26 0.74 8.05
C VAL A 144 7.86 1.26 9.34
N LYS A 145 7.77 0.44 10.39
CA LYS A 145 8.33 0.72 11.70
C LYS A 145 9.44 -0.26 12.02
N PHE A 146 10.50 0.21 12.60
CA PHE A 146 11.64 -0.60 13.03
C PHE A 146 12.43 0.09 14.13
N THR A 147 13.36 -0.61 14.72
CA THR A 147 14.33 -0.05 15.66
C THR A 147 15.71 -0.11 15.03
N ASN A 148 16.40 1.02 14.96
CA ASN A 148 17.79 1.10 14.52
C ASN A 148 18.65 1.62 15.67
N GLN A 149 19.67 0.86 16.08
CA GLN A 149 20.57 1.24 17.17
C GLN A 149 19.84 1.73 18.45
N GLY A 150 18.71 1.06 18.79
CA GLY A 150 17.89 1.40 19.96
C GLY A 150 16.89 2.55 19.73
N GLN A 151 16.88 3.20 18.58
CA GLN A 151 15.93 4.27 18.24
C GLN A 151 14.76 3.73 17.42
N ALA A 152 13.55 4.09 17.81
CA ALA A 152 12.33 3.79 17.05
C ALA A 152 12.24 4.69 15.81
N MET A 153 12.16 4.06 14.64
CA MET A 153 12.09 4.71 13.35
C MET A 153 10.74 4.43 12.67
N THR A 154 10.26 5.40 11.91
CA THR A 154 9.08 5.23 11.07
C THR A 154 9.31 5.88 9.71
N VAL A 155 9.12 5.08 8.66
CA VAL A 155 9.19 5.53 7.27
C VAL A 155 7.83 5.30 6.63
N VAL A 156 7.31 6.29 5.92
CA VAL A 156 6.05 6.20 5.17
C VAL A 156 6.38 6.29 3.68
N LEU A 157 5.90 5.30 2.92
CA LEU A 157 6.11 5.23 1.48
C LEU A 157 4.77 5.37 0.76
N ASP A 158 4.64 6.40 -0.05
CA ASP A 158 3.52 6.55 -0.98
C ASP A 158 3.83 5.76 -2.25
N LEU A 159 2.89 4.93 -2.67
CA LEU A 159 3.04 4.01 -3.79
C LEU A 159 2.06 4.35 -4.91
N VAL A 160 2.48 4.09 -6.14
CA VAL A 160 1.65 4.25 -7.33
C VAL A 160 1.90 3.12 -8.33
N GLN A 161 0.86 2.65 -9.00
CA GLN A 161 1.01 1.73 -10.11
C GLN A 161 1.38 2.48 -11.39
N VAL A 162 2.45 2.04 -12.03
CA VAL A 162 2.91 2.50 -13.34
C VAL A 162 2.98 1.30 -14.26
N LYS A 163 2.11 1.22 -15.25
CA LYS A 163 2.02 0.07 -16.18
C LYS A 163 1.88 -1.27 -15.43
N ASN A 164 0.97 -1.33 -14.48
CA ASN A 164 0.69 -2.50 -13.64
C ASN A 164 1.85 -2.95 -12.74
N ALA A 165 2.80 -2.08 -12.45
CA ALA A 165 3.87 -2.37 -11.51
C ALA A 165 3.95 -1.27 -10.44
N TRP A 166 4.08 -1.66 -9.19
CA TRP A 166 4.22 -0.72 -8.08
C TRP A 166 5.54 0.06 -8.18
N ARG A 167 5.45 1.33 -7.83
CA ARG A 167 6.58 2.26 -7.76
C ARG A 167 6.39 3.17 -6.56
N ILE A 168 7.49 3.57 -5.97
CA ILE A 168 7.51 4.56 -4.90
C ILE A 168 7.30 5.94 -5.52
N TYR A 169 6.23 6.58 -5.11
CA TYR A 169 5.89 7.95 -5.50
C TYR A 169 6.66 8.96 -4.66
N ASP A 170 6.70 8.76 -3.33
CA ASP A 170 7.47 9.57 -2.39
C ASP A 170 7.81 8.75 -1.14
N ILE A 171 8.78 9.21 -0.36
CA ILE A 171 9.11 8.68 0.95
C ILE A 171 9.08 9.85 1.94
N THR A 172 8.47 9.62 3.10
CA THR A 172 8.32 10.60 4.17
C THR A 172 8.97 10.10 5.44
N TRP A 173 9.76 10.94 6.07
CA TRP A 173 10.40 10.71 7.36
C TRP A 173 9.97 11.76 8.37
N SER A 174 9.99 11.38 9.66
CA SER A 174 9.76 12.31 10.76
C SER A 174 11.01 12.39 11.63
N ARG A 175 11.66 13.54 11.62
CA ARG A 175 12.88 13.81 12.40
C ARG A 175 12.63 14.99 13.35
N GLY A 176 12.78 14.77 14.66
CA GLY A 176 12.66 15.85 15.65
C GLY A 176 11.35 16.62 15.60
N GLY A 177 10.24 15.97 15.20
CA GLY A 177 8.93 16.59 15.04
C GLY A 177 8.72 17.33 13.71
N GLN A 178 9.72 17.34 12.83
CA GLN A 178 9.60 17.84 11.46
C GLN A 178 9.41 16.69 10.48
N THR A 179 8.64 16.96 9.42
CA THR A 179 8.39 15.98 8.35
C THR A 179 9.11 16.41 7.09
N GLU A 180 9.93 15.52 6.56
CA GLU A 180 10.66 15.70 5.30
C GLU A 180 10.23 14.65 4.30
N THR A 181 10.36 14.95 2.99
CA THR A 181 10.05 14.00 1.93
C THR A 181 11.18 13.92 0.91
N LEU A 182 11.33 12.73 0.31
CA LEU A 182 12.36 12.44 -0.67
C LEU A 182 12.28 13.41 -1.87
N ARG A 183 11.07 13.72 -2.34
CA ARG A 183 10.90 14.65 -3.47
C ARG A 183 11.43 16.05 -3.16
N LYS A 184 11.26 16.53 -1.94
CA LYS A 184 11.72 17.86 -1.54
C LYS A 184 13.23 18.00 -1.62
N ILE A 185 13.99 16.93 -1.43
CA ILE A 185 15.46 16.94 -1.53
C ILE A 185 15.93 17.36 -2.93
N PHE A 186 15.16 17.02 -3.97
CA PHE A 186 15.54 17.24 -5.37
C PHE A 186 14.84 18.44 -6.04
N VAL A 187 13.91 19.09 -5.35
CA VAL A 187 13.19 20.27 -5.86
C VAL A 187 13.73 21.50 -5.15
N HIS A 188 14.60 22.22 -5.83
CA HIS A 188 15.16 23.49 -5.37
C HIS A 188 14.47 24.66 -6.05
#